data_7d417bf1cc576ff47b7fab87f4107e6e
#
_entry.id   7d417bf1cc576ff47b7fab87f4107e6e
#
_cell.length_a   1.000
_cell.length_b   1.000
_cell.length_c   1.000
_cell.angle_alpha   90.00
_cell.angle_beta   90.00
_cell.angle_gamma   90.00
#
_symmetry.space_group_name_H-M   'P 1'
#
loop_
_entity.id
_entity.type
_entity.pdbx_description
1 polymer ?
#
loop_
_entity_poly.entity_id
_entity_poly.type
_entity_poly.pdbx_seq_one_letter_code
_entity_poly.pdbx_strand_id
1 'polypeptide(L)'
;MSHEYVPEIATDREGNEHEVQGWQDDFYGGKLGFWLFMFTEVMMFGAMFLTLAYYNTLHPQDFIEASASLNRLLGGTNTVILLVSALTMGLGLLKMRAGDVKGAKLMIYATIILALLFLGIKAVEWTAEYNHGVFLGLPAMQPGNEHSMPFGKILFFGMYFTMTGLHGFHIIIGIGLMLWLLKRINSEKVTPDHHILYWNIALYWDIVHLIWVFVFPYYYMIGGGDIVGGVAHGH
;
A
#
# COMPACT_ATOMS: atom_id res chain seq x y z
N MET A 1 11.68 -21.42 28.43
CA MET A 1 11.07 -22.74 28.51
C MET A 1 10.89 -23.21 27.08
N SER A 2 11.69 -24.18 26.64
CA SER A 2 11.57 -24.82 25.33
C SER A 2 10.29 -25.66 25.38
N HIS A 3 9.25 -25.28 24.65
CA HIS A 3 8.12 -26.17 24.42
C HIS A 3 8.65 -27.36 23.62
N GLU A 4 8.74 -28.49 24.27
CA GLU A 4 9.05 -29.79 23.66
C GLU A 4 7.90 -30.09 22.67
N TYR A 5 8.27 -30.23 21.39
CA TYR A 5 7.31 -30.59 20.34
C TYR A 5 6.82 -32.01 20.58
N VAL A 6 5.55 -32.17 20.88
CA VAL A 6 4.88 -33.45 20.89
C VAL A 6 4.14 -33.62 19.57
N PRO A 7 4.58 -34.52 18.67
CA PRO A 7 3.90 -34.74 17.41
C PRO A 7 2.47 -35.28 17.67
N GLU A 8 1.48 -34.68 16.99
CA GLU A 8 0.12 -35.17 16.98
C GLU A 8 0.06 -36.37 16.03
N ILE A 9 -0.26 -37.54 16.54
CA ILE A 9 -0.36 -38.80 15.78
C ILE A 9 -1.83 -39.00 15.40
N ALA A 10 -2.14 -39.02 14.10
CA ALA A 10 -3.43 -39.39 13.57
C ALA A 10 -3.36 -40.81 13.00
N THR A 11 -4.41 -41.59 13.24
CA THR A 11 -4.56 -42.93 12.71
C THR A 11 -5.45 -42.90 11.46
N ASP A 12 -5.00 -43.45 10.35
CA ASP A 12 -5.82 -43.60 9.15
C ASP A 12 -6.90 -44.69 9.30
N ARG A 13 -7.75 -44.80 8.26
CA ARG A 13 -8.83 -45.82 8.27
C ARG A 13 -8.33 -47.23 8.21
N GLU A 14 -7.05 -47.47 7.95
CA GLU A 14 -6.39 -48.76 7.85
C GLU A 14 -5.62 -49.10 9.15
N GLY A 15 -5.62 -48.16 10.13
CA GLY A 15 -5.00 -48.37 11.44
C GLY A 15 -3.51 -47.98 11.48
N ASN A 16 -2.97 -47.34 10.42
CA ASN A 16 -1.59 -46.88 10.43
C ASN A 16 -1.48 -45.52 11.12
N GLU A 17 -0.53 -45.40 12.02
CA GLU A 17 -0.21 -44.14 12.68
C GLU A 17 0.66 -43.29 11.76
N HIS A 18 0.18 -42.10 11.44
CA HIS A 18 0.92 -41.07 10.72
C HIS A 18 1.15 -39.86 11.63
N GLU A 19 2.38 -39.40 11.65
CA GLU A 19 2.67 -38.10 12.25
C GLU A 19 1.93 -37.04 11.44
N VAL A 20 0.94 -36.39 12.05
CA VAL A 20 0.29 -35.21 11.43
C VAL A 20 1.36 -34.14 11.38
N GLN A 21 1.88 -33.88 10.15
CA GLN A 21 2.78 -32.77 9.91
C GLN A 21 2.07 -31.50 10.41
N GLY A 22 2.50 -31.08 11.59
CA GLY A 22 1.75 -30.14 12.39
C GLY A 22 1.74 -28.77 11.76
N TRP A 23 0.80 -27.96 12.15
CA TRP A 23 0.62 -26.52 11.93
C TRP A 23 1.92 -25.69 11.90
N GLN A 24 3.03 -26.21 12.40
CA GLN A 24 4.32 -25.53 12.39
C GLN A 24 4.97 -25.50 11.00
N ASP A 25 4.81 -26.56 10.21
CA ASP A 25 5.36 -26.60 8.84
C ASP A 25 4.56 -25.71 7.90
N ASP A 26 3.21 -25.69 8.04
CA ASP A 26 2.33 -24.74 7.35
C ASP A 26 2.59 -23.28 7.80
N PHE A 27 3.01 -23.07 9.04
CA PHE A 27 3.36 -21.77 9.58
C PHE A 27 4.61 -21.19 8.91
N TYR A 28 5.68 -21.95 8.80
CA TYR A 28 6.92 -21.52 8.15
C TYR A 28 6.75 -21.36 6.65
N GLY A 29 6.03 -22.28 5.99
CA GLY A 29 5.70 -22.21 4.57
C GLY A 29 4.84 -20.99 4.23
N GLY A 30 3.80 -20.73 4.99
CA GLY A 30 2.94 -19.56 4.83
C GLY A 30 3.68 -18.23 5.08
N LYS A 31 4.59 -18.23 6.06
CA LYS A 31 5.43 -17.06 6.36
C LYS A 31 6.44 -16.79 5.25
N LEU A 32 7.11 -17.83 4.75
CA LEU A 32 8.06 -17.73 3.64
C LEU A 32 7.37 -17.25 2.35
N GLY A 33 6.22 -17.85 2.00
CA GLY A 33 5.43 -17.44 0.83
C GLY A 33 4.98 -15.98 0.92
N PHE A 34 4.57 -15.53 2.11
CA PHE A 34 4.22 -14.14 2.35
C PHE A 34 5.43 -13.19 2.15
N TRP A 35 6.62 -13.52 2.70
CA TRP A 35 7.83 -12.73 2.50
C TRP A 35 8.29 -12.69 1.05
N LEU A 36 8.19 -13.79 0.31
CA LEU A 36 8.48 -13.83 -1.13
C LEU A 36 7.53 -12.92 -1.90
N PHE A 37 6.23 -12.97 -1.61
CA PHE A 37 5.25 -12.05 -2.19
C PHE A 37 5.60 -10.58 -1.90
N MET A 38 5.90 -10.25 -0.65
CA MET A 38 6.27 -8.88 -0.27
C MET A 38 7.54 -8.41 -0.98
N PHE A 39 8.52 -9.29 -1.16
CA PHE A 39 9.74 -8.98 -1.91
C PHE A 39 9.43 -8.65 -3.38
N THR A 40 8.53 -9.40 -4.03
CA THR A 40 8.12 -9.10 -5.42
C THR A 40 7.43 -7.74 -5.54
N GLU A 41 6.59 -7.36 -4.57
CA GLU A 41 5.93 -6.06 -4.55
C GLU A 41 6.93 -4.90 -4.40
N VAL A 42 7.88 -5.02 -3.48
CA VAL A 42 8.95 -4.04 -3.30
C VAL A 42 9.81 -3.93 -4.56
N MET A 43 10.13 -5.04 -5.24
CA MET A 43 10.87 -5.03 -6.50
C MET A 43 10.07 -4.37 -7.62
N MET A 44 8.78 -4.64 -7.72
CA MET A 44 7.89 -4.04 -8.72
C MET A 44 7.82 -2.51 -8.57
N PHE A 45 7.50 -2.02 -7.38
CA PHE A 45 7.46 -0.57 -7.13
C PHE A 45 8.85 0.06 -7.24
N GLY A 46 9.90 -0.62 -6.78
CA GLY A 46 11.30 -0.20 -6.91
C GLY A 46 11.71 0.02 -8.36
N ALA A 47 11.35 -0.90 -9.26
CA ALA A 47 11.60 -0.74 -10.70
C ALA A 47 10.86 0.48 -11.27
N MET A 48 9.63 0.74 -10.84
CA MET A 48 8.88 1.93 -11.26
C MET A 48 9.55 3.22 -10.74
N PHE A 49 10.03 3.25 -9.49
CA PHE A 49 10.77 4.39 -8.96
C PHE A 49 12.08 4.65 -9.70
N LEU A 50 12.84 3.60 -10.05
CA LEU A 50 14.07 3.72 -10.84
C LEU A 50 13.77 4.29 -12.24
N THR A 51 12.72 3.79 -12.89
CA THR A 51 12.27 4.29 -14.19
C THR A 51 11.90 5.78 -14.09
N LEU A 52 11.12 6.15 -13.08
CA LEU A 52 10.70 7.51 -12.83
C LEU A 52 11.90 8.44 -12.55
N ALA A 53 12.86 7.99 -11.73
CA ALA A 53 14.08 8.72 -11.44
C ALA A 53 14.93 8.94 -12.71
N TYR A 54 15.06 7.93 -13.56
CA TYR A 54 15.77 8.03 -14.83
C TYR A 54 15.14 9.09 -15.76
N TYR A 55 13.82 9.04 -15.96
CA TYR A 55 13.15 10.02 -16.81
C TYR A 55 13.13 11.43 -16.21
N ASN A 56 13.13 11.58 -14.90
CA ASN A 56 13.29 12.87 -14.24
C ASN A 56 14.66 13.52 -14.58
N THR A 57 15.73 12.72 -14.73
CA THR A 57 17.03 13.26 -15.15
C THR A 57 17.07 13.73 -16.62
N LEU A 58 16.23 13.14 -17.47
CA LEU A 58 16.12 13.49 -18.88
C LEU A 58 15.21 14.70 -19.13
N HIS A 59 14.15 14.85 -18.35
CA HIS A 59 13.12 15.89 -18.51
C HIS A 59 12.83 16.64 -17.20
N PRO A 60 13.84 17.25 -16.52
CA PRO A 60 13.68 17.79 -15.17
C PRO A 60 12.63 18.93 -15.11
N GLN A 61 12.58 19.80 -16.10
CA GLN A 61 11.63 20.91 -16.12
C GLN A 61 10.18 20.44 -16.24
N ASP A 62 9.92 19.47 -17.13
CA ASP A 62 8.58 18.91 -17.31
C ASP A 62 8.08 18.24 -16.02
N PHE A 63 8.99 17.57 -15.28
CA PHE A 63 8.67 16.91 -14.00
C PHE A 63 8.37 17.91 -12.90
N ILE A 64 9.14 19.02 -12.81
CA ILE A 64 8.91 20.10 -11.85
C ILE A 64 7.55 20.76 -12.09
N GLU A 65 7.25 21.13 -13.34
CA GLU A 65 5.98 21.74 -13.70
C GLU A 65 4.78 20.82 -13.49
N ALA A 66 4.90 19.52 -13.85
CA ALA A 66 3.87 18.54 -13.63
C ALA A 66 3.61 18.29 -12.14
N SER A 67 4.68 18.17 -11.32
CA SER A 67 4.56 18.07 -9.87
C SER A 67 3.91 19.32 -9.23
N ALA A 68 4.19 20.50 -9.75
CA ALA A 68 3.61 21.74 -9.24
C ALA A 68 2.10 21.85 -9.49
N SER A 69 1.56 21.16 -10.51
CA SER A 69 0.12 21.15 -10.80
C SER A 69 -0.67 20.25 -9.84
N LEU A 70 -0.03 19.28 -9.17
CA LEU A 70 -0.69 18.39 -8.21
C LEU A 70 -0.99 19.11 -6.89
N ASN A 71 -2.14 18.78 -6.28
CA ASN A 71 -2.53 19.38 -5.01
C ASN A 71 -1.79 18.75 -3.83
N ARG A 72 -0.73 19.43 -3.36
CA ARG A 72 0.12 19.00 -2.24
C ARG A 72 -0.64 18.82 -0.93
N LEU A 73 -1.67 19.63 -0.69
CA LEU A 73 -2.47 19.55 0.53
C LEU A 73 -3.28 18.25 0.57
N LEU A 74 -3.90 17.87 -0.55
CA LEU A 74 -4.63 16.60 -0.66
C LEU A 74 -3.70 15.41 -0.51
N GLY A 75 -2.54 15.43 -1.17
CA GLY A 75 -1.52 14.37 -1.04
C GLY A 75 -1.00 14.23 0.39
N GLY A 76 -0.71 15.36 1.05
CA GLY A 76 -0.25 15.39 2.45
C GLY A 76 -1.31 14.87 3.42
N THR A 77 -2.57 15.31 3.27
CA THR A 77 -3.70 14.83 4.08
C THR A 77 -3.88 13.32 3.93
N ASN A 78 -3.81 12.82 2.70
CA ASN A 78 -3.87 11.37 2.42
C ASN A 78 -2.74 10.60 3.10
N THR A 79 -1.52 11.16 3.13
CA THR A 79 -0.39 10.53 3.82
C THR A 79 -0.64 10.42 5.32
N VAL A 80 -1.16 11.49 5.96
CA VAL A 80 -1.52 11.46 7.38
C VAL A 80 -2.61 10.43 7.67
N ILE A 81 -3.65 10.36 6.84
CA ILE A 81 -4.74 9.38 6.98
C ILE A 81 -4.18 7.94 6.95
N LEU A 82 -3.29 7.66 6.01
CA LEU A 82 -2.67 6.34 5.90
C LEU A 82 -1.79 6.03 7.11
N LEU A 83 -0.94 6.96 7.58
CA LEU A 83 -0.11 6.75 8.77
C LEU A 83 -0.96 6.45 10.01
N VAL A 84 -2.07 7.17 10.20
CA VAL A 84 -3.02 6.87 11.28
C VAL A 84 -3.67 5.50 11.08
N SER A 85 -3.96 5.09 9.84
CA SER A 85 -4.53 3.76 9.59
C SER A 85 -3.55 2.61 9.85
N ALA A 86 -2.26 2.79 9.58
CA ALA A 86 -1.22 1.83 9.97
C ALA A 86 -1.12 1.71 11.50
N LEU A 87 -1.15 2.85 12.20
CA LEU A 87 -1.17 2.87 13.67
C LEU A 87 -2.39 2.13 14.23
N THR A 88 -3.60 2.37 13.69
CA THR A 88 -4.82 1.66 14.15
C THR A 88 -4.74 0.17 13.92
N MET A 89 -4.17 -0.28 12.79
CA MET A 89 -3.99 -1.71 12.50
C MET A 89 -3.01 -2.37 13.48
N GLY A 90 -1.87 -1.71 13.77
CA GLY A 90 -0.89 -2.18 14.74
C GLY A 90 -1.43 -2.22 16.17
N LEU A 91 -2.16 -1.18 16.60
CA LEU A 91 -2.84 -1.16 17.91
C LEU A 91 -3.89 -2.27 18.03
N GLY A 92 -4.60 -2.57 16.94
CA GLY A 92 -5.56 -3.68 16.90
C GLY A 92 -4.88 -5.03 17.12
N LEU A 93 -3.70 -5.24 16.53
CA LEU A 93 -2.91 -6.46 16.75
C LEU A 93 -2.44 -6.57 18.21
N LEU A 94 -1.99 -5.47 18.82
CA LEU A 94 -1.60 -5.45 20.23
C LEU A 94 -2.79 -5.77 21.15
N LYS A 95 -3.98 -5.21 20.87
CA LYS A 95 -5.21 -5.52 21.60
C LYS A 95 -5.60 -6.99 21.47
N MET A 96 -5.47 -7.58 20.28
CA MET A 96 -5.73 -9.00 20.06
C MET A 96 -4.79 -9.86 20.94
N ARG A 97 -3.51 -9.56 20.97
CA ARG A 97 -2.52 -10.24 21.82
C ARG A 97 -2.80 -10.09 23.32
N ALA A 98 -3.37 -8.96 23.72
CA ALA A 98 -3.77 -8.70 25.11
C ALA A 98 -5.11 -9.34 25.49
N GLY A 99 -5.78 -10.05 24.59
CA GLY A 99 -7.08 -10.68 24.83
C GLY A 99 -8.29 -9.76 24.64
N ASP A 100 -8.08 -8.47 24.30
CA ASP A 100 -9.16 -7.52 23.99
C ASP A 100 -9.64 -7.68 22.54
N VAL A 101 -10.40 -8.75 22.27
CA VAL A 101 -10.94 -9.05 20.95
C VAL A 101 -11.91 -7.97 20.46
N LYS A 102 -12.68 -7.35 21.37
CA LYS A 102 -13.61 -6.26 21.00
C LYS A 102 -12.85 -5.01 20.55
N GLY A 103 -11.83 -4.64 21.29
CA GLY A 103 -10.96 -3.51 20.93
C GLY A 103 -10.19 -3.77 19.63
N ALA A 104 -9.72 -5.00 19.39
CA ALA A 104 -9.08 -5.37 18.14
C ALA A 104 -10.02 -5.21 16.92
N LYS A 105 -11.26 -5.67 17.01
CA LYS A 105 -12.28 -5.47 15.96
C LYS A 105 -12.55 -3.99 15.69
N LEU A 106 -12.68 -3.18 16.75
CA LEU A 106 -12.89 -1.73 16.63
C LEU A 106 -11.75 -1.07 15.85
N MET A 107 -10.49 -1.44 16.13
CA MET A 107 -9.33 -0.91 15.43
C MET A 107 -9.31 -1.31 13.96
N ILE A 108 -9.70 -2.55 13.61
CA ILE A 108 -9.83 -2.98 12.22
C ILE A 108 -10.90 -2.16 11.49
N TYR A 109 -12.06 -1.92 12.09
CA TYR A 109 -13.10 -1.05 11.49
C TYR A 109 -12.60 0.37 11.28
N ALA A 110 -11.89 0.94 12.25
CA ALA A 110 -11.28 2.26 12.11
C ALA A 110 -10.29 2.31 10.93
N THR A 111 -9.46 1.28 10.78
CA THR A 111 -8.52 1.14 9.67
C THR A 111 -9.25 1.09 8.31
N ILE A 112 -10.33 0.31 8.20
CA ILE A 112 -11.14 0.22 6.97
C ILE A 112 -11.76 1.58 6.62
N ILE A 113 -12.30 2.31 7.60
CA ILE A 113 -12.88 3.64 7.38
C ILE A 113 -11.82 4.61 6.86
N LEU A 114 -10.63 4.62 7.45
CA LEU A 114 -9.53 5.46 7.00
C LEU A 114 -9.04 5.08 5.59
N ALA A 115 -9.01 3.79 5.25
CA ALA A 115 -8.70 3.31 3.92
C ALA A 115 -9.73 3.76 2.86
N LEU A 116 -11.01 3.70 3.19
CA LEU A 116 -12.09 4.19 2.32
C LEU A 116 -12.02 5.71 2.14
N LEU A 117 -11.68 6.45 3.21
CA LEU A 117 -11.49 7.90 3.14
C LEU A 117 -10.32 8.26 2.20
N PHE A 118 -9.20 7.54 2.30
CA PHE A 118 -8.07 7.68 1.39
C PHE A 118 -8.50 7.47 -0.07
N LEU A 119 -9.19 6.37 -0.37
CA LEU A 119 -9.67 6.08 -1.73
C LEU A 119 -10.64 7.16 -2.23
N GLY A 120 -11.51 7.68 -1.36
CA GLY A 120 -12.43 8.77 -1.69
C GLY A 120 -11.70 10.05 -2.08
N ILE A 121 -10.69 10.47 -1.31
CA ILE A 121 -9.87 11.64 -1.62
C ILE A 121 -9.11 11.43 -2.93
N LYS A 122 -8.55 10.23 -3.16
CA LYS A 122 -7.88 9.90 -4.43
C LYS A 122 -8.82 9.91 -5.63
N ALA A 123 -10.04 9.44 -5.48
CA ALA A 123 -11.05 9.52 -6.54
C ALA A 123 -11.40 10.98 -6.90
N VAL A 124 -11.50 11.86 -5.91
CA VAL A 124 -11.72 13.30 -6.13
C VAL A 124 -10.52 13.92 -6.87
N GLU A 125 -9.30 13.61 -6.45
CA GLU A 125 -8.07 14.09 -7.09
C GLU A 125 -7.99 13.64 -8.56
N TRP A 126 -8.22 12.36 -8.83
CA TRP A 126 -8.21 11.81 -10.19
C TRP A 126 -9.31 12.42 -11.07
N THR A 127 -10.49 12.68 -10.48
CA THR A 127 -11.58 13.36 -11.20
C THR A 127 -11.23 14.79 -11.57
N ALA A 128 -10.51 15.51 -10.71
CA ALA A 128 -10.02 16.83 -10.99
C ALA A 128 -9.02 16.81 -12.16
N GLU A 129 -8.03 15.89 -12.16
CA GLU A 129 -7.07 15.74 -13.26
C GLU A 129 -7.76 15.33 -14.58
N TYR A 130 -8.78 14.47 -14.51
CA TYR A 130 -9.60 14.11 -15.68
C TYR A 130 -10.29 15.35 -16.28
N ASN A 131 -10.87 16.21 -15.44
CA ASN A 131 -11.53 17.44 -15.88
C ASN A 131 -10.54 18.48 -16.48
N HIS A 132 -9.27 18.44 -16.04
CA HIS A 132 -8.19 19.21 -16.64
C HIS A 132 -7.67 18.61 -17.95
N GLY A 133 -8.23 17.51 -18.42
CA GLY A 133 -7.82 16.83 -19.65
C GLY A 133 -6.55 15.97 -19.51
N VAL A 134 -6.07 15.78 -18.29
CA VAL A 134 -4.84 15.03 -17.97
C VAL A 134 -5.24 13.64 -17.44
N PHE A 135 -5.58 12.73 -18.36
CA PHE A 135 -5.87 11.34 -17.97
C PHE A 135 -5.42 10.38 -19.06
N LEU A 136 -5.09 9.16 -18.68
CA LEU A 136 -4.65 8.10 -19.62
C LEU A 136 -5.68 7.90 -20.74
N GLY A 137 -5.21 8.01 -22.00
CA GLY A 137 -6.07 7.84 -23.17
C GLY A 137 -6.66 9.14 -23.73
N LEU A 138 -6.60 10.29 -23.03
CA LEU A 138 -7.03 11.57 -23.55
C LEU A 138 -6.01 12.16 -24.54
N PRO A 139 -6.44 13.06 -25.48
CA PRO A 139 -5.58 13.61 -26.52
C PRO A 139 -4.31 14.28 -26.00
N ALA A 140 -4.37 14.97 -24.84
CA ALA A 140 -3.22 15.60 -24.21
C ALA A 140 -2.13 14.62 -23.77
N MET A 141 -2.49 13.36 -23.51
CA MET A 141 -1.58 12.28 -23.07
C MET A 141 -1.12 11.38 -24.23
N GLN A 142 -1.50 11.69 -25.48
CA GLN A 142 -1.11 10.89 -26.66
C GLN A 142 0.07 11.55 -27.37
N PRO A 143 1.27 10.92 -27.41
CA PRO A 143 2.41 11.45 -28.12
C PRO A 143 2.11 11.63 -29.63
N GLY A 144 2.48 12.79 -30.19
CA GLY A 144 2.29 13.08 -31.61
C GLY A 144 0.93 13.67 -32.00
N ASN A 145 0.05 13.96 -31.04
CA ASN A 145 -1.17 14.71 -31.28
C ASN A 145 -0.86 16.23 -31.23
N GLU A 146 -1.56 17.05 -32.02
CA GLU A 146 -1.39 18.53 -32.05
C GLU A 146 -1.64 19.18 -30.67
N HIS A 147 -2.41 18.54 -29.81
CA HIS A 147 -2.75 19.02 -28.47
C HIS A 147 -2.02 18.24 -27.37
N SER A 148 -0.95 17.50 -27.70
CA SER A 148 -0.20 16.72 -26.73
C SER A 148 0.67 17.62 -25.84
N MET A 149 0.76 17.22 -24.56
CA MET A 149 1.72 17.79 -23.62
C MET A 149 3.16 17.47 -24.01
N PRO A 150 4.17 18.20 -23.49
CA PRO A 150 5.56 17.80 -23.58
C PRO A 150 5.75 16.34 -23.13
N PHE A 151 6.64 15.62 -23.80
CA PHE A 151 6.81 14.18 -23.58
C PHE A 151 7.15 13.82 -22.12
N GLY A 152 7.95 14.66 -21.43
CA GLY A 152 8.26 14.46 -20.03
C GLY A 152 7.03 14.56 -19.11
N LYS A 153 6.09 15.47 -19.40
CA LYS A 153 4.82 15.56 -18.65
C LYS A 153 3.94 14.34 -18.90
N ILE A 154 3.88 13.83 -20.14
CA ILE A 154 3.15 12.60 -20.45
C ILE A 154 3.71 11.42 -19.64
N LEU A 155 5.04 11.28 -19.58
CA LEU A 155 5.69 10.25 -18.78
C LEU A 155 5.39 10.41 -17.27
N PHE A 156 5.48 11.63 -16.74
CA PHE A 156 5.19 11.91 -15.35
C PHE A 156 3.77 11.49 -14.97
N PHE A 157 2.76 11.96 -15.67
CA PHE A 157 1.37 11.64 -15.38
C PHE A 157 1.04 10.18 -15.69
N GLY A 158 1.62 9.59 -16.74
CA GLY A 158 1.48 8.18 -17.03
C GLY A 158 1.97 7.28 -15.89
N MET A 159 3.16 7.56 -15.36
CA MET A 159 3.71 6.88 -14.20
C MET A 159 2.93 7.18 -12.91
N TYR A 160 2.47 8.43 -12.73
CA TYR A 160 1.64 8.83 -11.60
C TYR A 160 0.35 8.02 -11.53
N PHE A 161 -0.43 7.96 -12.62
CA PHE A 161 -1.68 7.19 -12.64
C PHE A 161 -1.42 5.69 -12.48
N THR A 162 -0.35 5.17 -13.08
CA THR A 162 0.00 3.75 -12.96
C THR A 162 0.38 3.39 -11.53
N MET A 163 1.30 4.14 -10.90
CA MET A 163 1.76 3.85 -9.54
C MET A 163 0.66 4.09 -8.49
N THR A 164 -0.06 5.20 -8.59
CA THR A 164 -1.15 5.50 -7.63
C THR A 164 -2.35 4.58 -7.84
N GLY A 165 -2.64 4.17 -9.08
CA GLY A 165 -3.70 3.21 -9.39
C GLY A 165 -3.37 1.81 -8.87
N LEU A 166 -2.15 1.34 -9.09
CA LEU A 166 -1.68 0.07 -8.56
C LEU A 166 -1.68 0.08 -7.02
N HIS A 167 -1.21 1.17 -6.42
CA HIS A 167 -1.28 1.36 -4.97
C HIS A 167 -2.74 1.33 -4.46
N GLY A 168 -3.66 2.03 -5.11
CA GLY A 168 -5.09 1.99 -4.79
C GLY A 168 -5.69 0.59 -4.91
N PHE A 169 -5.26 -0.20 -5.89
CA PHE A 169 -5.65 -1.61 -6.03
C PHE A 169 -5.19 -2.45 -4.83
N HIS A 170 -3.95 -2.24 -4.35
CA HIS A 170 -3.45 -2.90 -3.12
C HIS A 170 -4.25 -2.49 -1.87
N ILE A 171 -4.67 -1.23 -1.76
CA ILE A 171 -5.57 -0.78 -0.68
C ILE A 171 -6.90 -1.53 -0.72
N ILE A 172 -7.50 -1.73 -1.90
CA ILE A 172 -8.76 -2.48 -2.06
C ILE A 172 -8.57 -3.94 -1.64
N ILE A 173 -7.48 -4.59 -2.06
CA ILE A 173 -7.14 -5.94 -1.60
C ILE A 173 -7.00 -5.97 -0.07
N GLY A 174 -6.31 -4.99 0.52
CA GLY A 174 -6.12 -4.87 1.96
C GLY A 174 -7.46 -4.76 2.71
N ILE A 175 -8.40 -3.96 2.21
CA ILE A 175 -9.76 -3.88 2.76
C ILE A 175 -10.44 -5.26 2.71
N GLY A 176 -10.34 -5.97 1.59
CA GLY A 176 -10.87 -7.34 1.44
C GLY A 176 -10.28 -8.31 2.47
N LEU A 177 -8.95 -8.25 2.68
CA LEU A 177 -8.25 -9.06 3.68
C LEU A 177 -8.69 -8.72 5.11
N MET A 178 -8.90 -7.45 5.44
CA MET A 178 -9.41 -7.01 6.75
C MET A 178 -10.85 -7.46 6.99
N LEU A 179 -11.71 -7.41 5.99
CA LEU A 179 -13.08 -7.94 6.09
C LEU A 179 -13.08 -9.46 6.28
N TRP A 180 -12.20 -10.16 5.58
CA TRP A 180 -12.00 -11.60 5.77
C TRP A 180 -11.46 -11.92 7.18
N LEU A 181 -10.51 -11.12 7.69
CA LEU A 181 -9.99 -11.23 9.06
C LEU A 181 -11.12 -11.08 10.10
N LEU A 182 -11.98 -10.06 9.94
CA LEU A 182 -13.14 -9.85 10.82
C LEU A 182 -14.09 -11.08 10.83
N LYS A 183 -14.33 -11.66 9.65
CA LYS A 183 -15.12 -12.90 9.55
C LYS A 183 -14.45 -14.07 10.30
N ARG A 184 -13.14 -14.20 10.20
CA ARG A 184 -12.37 -15.25 10.91
C ARG A 184 -12.36 -15.04 12.41
N ILE A 185 -12.25 -13.79 12.89
CA ILE A 185 -12.34 -13.46 14.32
C ILE A 185 -13.75 -13.76 14.86
N ASN A 186 -14.80 -13.43 14.09
CA ASN A 186 -16.18 -13.72 14.49
C ASN A 186 -16.50 -15.23 14.52
N SER A 187 -15.78 -16.05 13.75
CA SER A 187 -15.90 -17.51 13.73
C SER A 187 -14.93 -18.19 14.70
N GLU A 188 -14.31 -17.43 15.62
CA GLU A 188 -13.36 -17.93 16.64
C GLU A 188 -12.15 -18.70 16.07
N LYS A 189 -11.87 -18.55 14.77
CA LYS A 189 -10.70 -19.15 14.09
C LYS A 189 -9.43 -18.32 14.25
N VAL A 190 -9.54 -17.06 14.67
CA VAL A 190 -8.45 -16.17 15.04
C VAL A 190 -8.70 -15.75 16.47
N THR A 191 -7.82 -16.16 17.35
CA THR A 191 -7.89 -15.99 18.82
C THR A 191 -6.62 -15.29 19.31
N PRO A 192 -6.57 -14.82 20.56
CA PRO A 192 -5.35 -14.26 21.14
C PRO A 192 -4.14 -15.18 21.03
N ASP A 193 -4.35 -16.51 21.12
CA ASP A 193 -3.30 -17.52 21.03
C ASP A 193 -2.91 -17.86 19.58
N HIS A 194 -3.86 -17.71 18.63
CA HIS A 194 -3.69 -18.04 17.21
C HIS A 194 -3.98 -16.82 16.34
N HIS A 195 -3.10 -15.80 16.39
CA HIS A 195 -3.28 -14.49 15.72
C HIS A 195 -2.36 -14.26 14.51
N ILE A 196 -1.75 -15.32 13.97
CA ILE A 196 -0.80 -15.23 12.83
C ILE A 196 -1.44 -14.59 11.59
N LEU A 197 -2.69 -14.96 11.28
CA LEU A 197 -3.41 -14.35 10.18
C LEU A 197 -3.52 -12.83 10.34
N TYR A 198 -3.83 -12.37 11.56
CA TYR A 198 -3.87 -10.94 11.85
C TYR A 198 -2.49 -10.29 11.63
N TRP A 199 -1.44 -10.93 12.12
CA TRP A 199 -0.06 -10.43 11.97
C TRP A 199 0.34 -10.29 10.51
N ASN A 200 0.06 -11.30 9.66
CA ASN A 200 0.35 -11.25 8.22
C ASN A 200 -0.41 -10.13 7.51
N ILE A 201 -1.69 -9.93 7.85
CA ILE A 201 -2.51 -8.87 7.26
C ILE A 201 -2.04 -7.48 7.73
N ALA A 202 -1.63 -7.34 8.99
CA ALA A 202 -1.05 -6.11 9.50
C ALA A 202 0.27 -5.78 8.81
N LEU A 203 1.15 -6.75 8.62
CA LEU A 203 2.41 -6.56 7.90
C LEU A 203 2.18 -6.19 6.42
N TYR A 204 1.21 -6.82 5.75
CA TYR A 204 0.80 -6.41 4.40
C TYR A 204 0.39 -4.94 4.37
N TRP A 205 -0.44 -4.52 5.32
CA TRP A 205 -0.94 -3.16 5.43
C TRP A 205 0.20 -2.15 5.65
N ASP A 206 1.15 -2.47 6.52
CA ASP A 206 2.32 -1.62 6.79
C ASP A 206 3.21 -1.44 5.56
N ILE A 207 3.43 -2.49 4.76
CA ILE A 207 4.25 -2.39 3.54
C ILE A 207 3.55 -1.57 2.46
N VAL A 208 2.24 -1.73 2.28
CA VAL A 208 1.46 -0.89 1.36
C VAL A 208 1.61 0.59 1.74
N HIS A 209 1.60 0.91 3.04
CA HIS A 209 1.82 2.27 3.53
C HIS A 209 3.24 2.77 3.30
N LEU A 210 4.23 1.91 3.53
CA LEU A 210 5.64 2.24 3.28
C LEU A 210 5.84 2.66 1.83
N ILE A 211 5.22 1.97 0.87
CA ILE A 211 5.28 2.35 -0.55
C ILE A 211 4.74 3.77 -0.75
N TRP A 212 3.60 4.12 -0.15
CA TRP A 212 3.02 5.45 -0.26
C TRP A 212 3.91 6.55 0.31
N VAL A 213 4.63 6.28 1.40
CA VAL A 213 5.59 7.23 2.01
C VAL A 213 6.70 7.63 1.02
N PHE A 214 7.05 6.77 0.06
CA PHE A 214 7.97 7.10 -1.04
C PHE A 214 7.26 7.73 -2.23
N VAL A 215 6.05 7.27 -2.58
CA VAL A 215 5.26 7.83 -3.69
C VAL A 215 4.92 9.30 -3.46
N PHE A 216 4.47 9.66 -2.25
CA PHE A 216 4.05 11.01 -1.93
C PHE A 216 5.16 12.07 -2.15
N PRO A 217 6.33 12.00 -1.51
CA PRO A 217 7.35 13.04 -1.71
C PRO A 217 7.84 13.09 -3.14
N TYR A 218 7.91 11.96 -3.82
CA TYR A 218 8.38 11.93 -5.20
C TYR A 218 7.45 12.69 -6.15
N TYR A 219 6.14 12.53 -6.06
CA TYR A 219 5.21 13.19 -6.96
C TYR A 219 4.81 14.60 -6.53
N TYR A 220 4.74 14.87 -5.23
CA TYR A 220 4.18 16.12 -4.73
C TYR A 220 5.23 17.13 -4.25
N MET A 221 6.50 16.72 -4.04
CA MET A 221 7.53 17.57 -3.45
C MET A 221 8.66 17.94 -4.43
N ILE A 222 8.81 17.27 -5.56
CA ILE A 222 9.86 17.59 -6.57
C ILE A 222 9.72 19.04 -7.06
N GLY A 223 8.52 19.51 -7.34
CA GLY A 223 8.24 20.90 -7.76
C GLY A 223 8.33 21.93 -6.62
N GLY A 224 8.73 21.54 -5.41
CA GLY A 224 8.79 22.42 -4.22
C GLY A 224 10.14 23.08 -3.96
N GLY A 225 11.12 22.92 -4.83
CA GLY A 225 12.47 23.48 -4.67
C GLY A 225 12.54 25.00 -4.64
N ASP A 226 11.52 25.70 -5.09
CA ASP A 226 11.49 27.18 -5.16
C ASP A 226 11.18 27.87 -3.83
N ILE A 227 10.89 27.11 -2.75
CA ILE A 227 10.58 27.69 -1.43
C ILE A 227 11.87 27.98 -0.62
N VAL A 228 13.03 27.43 -1.00
CA VAL A 228 14.29 27.56 -0.24
C VAL A 228 15.42 28.27 -1.00
N GLY A 229 15.23 28.63 -2.26
CA GLY A 229 16.24 29.23 -3.10
C GLY A 229 15.80 30.52 -3.77
N GLY A 230 15.37 31.51 -2.99
CA GLY A 230 15.25 32.90 -3.48
C GLY A 230 16.62 33.46 -3.80
N VAL A 231 17.20 33.11 -4.95
CA VAL A 231 18.27 33.88 -5.59
C VAL A 231 17.69 34.41 -6.91
N ALA A 232 17.26 35.66 -6.84
CA ALA A 232 16.98 36.46 -8.00
C ALA A 232 18.18 36.44 -8.95
N HIS A 233 18.05 35.79 -10.10
CA HIS A 233 18.85 36.14 -11.25
C HIS A 233 18.11 37.23 -12.01
N GLY A 234 18.33 38.47 -11.56
CA GLY A 234 18.18 39.63 -12.40
C GLY A 234 19.31 39.59 -13.43
N HIS A 235 18.92 39.54 -14.69
CA HIS A 235 19.48 40.29 -15.82
C HIS A 235 18.57 40.09 -17.03
#